data_66f342d60af961d2c54ef37dfbd78337
#
_entry.id   66f342d60af961d2c54ef37dfbd78337
#
_cell.length_a   1.000
_cell.length_b   1.000
_cell.length_c   1.000
_cell.angle_alpha   90.00
_cell.angle_beta   90.00
_cell.angle_gamma   90.00
#
_symmetry.space_group_name_H-M   'P 1'
#
loop_
_entity.id
_entity.type
_entity.pdbx_description
1 polymer ?
#
loop_
_entity_poly.entity_id
_entity_poly.type
_entity_poly.pdbx_seq_one_letter_code
_entity_poly.pdbx_strand_id
1 'polypeptide(L)'
;MSKKIYCIASFEAKEGLNEELFKALQSLEPQTIREDGCIQYIVTKHITHPNATGKSFPIVFNEIWESKEAFELHCNKPYIKEFFHKHCVLEDGFVKDFNVCVYSDE
;
A
#
# COMPACT_ATOMS: atom_id res chain seq x y z
N MET A 1 -1.29 -19.79 -17.76
CA MET A 1 -1.94 -18.49 -17.53
C MET A 1 -1.63 -18.04 -16.13
N SER A 2 -1.10 -16.86 -16.00
CA SER A 2 -0.79 -16.33 -14.68
C SER A 2 -1.96 -15.50 -14.17
N LYS A 3 -2.31 -15.71 -12.92
CA LYS A 3 -3.29 -14.90 -12.23
C LYS A 3 -2.55 -13.73 -11.59
N LYS A 4 -2.81 -12.54 -12.06
CA LYS A 4 -2.26 -11.35 -11.43
C LYS A 4 -2.99 -11.07 -10.13
N ILE A 5 -2.29 -10.48 -9.19
CA ILE A 5 -2.86 -10.00 -7.94
C ILE A 5 -2.85 -8.48 -7.96
N TYR A 6 -4.00 -7.91 -7.63
CA TYR A 6 -4.19 -6.47 -7.52
C TYR A 6 -4.42 -6.16 -6.05
N CYS A 7 -3.52 -5.42 -5.45
CA CYS A 7 -3.61 -5.09 -4.03
C CYS A 7 -3.94 -3.63 -3.86
N ILE A 8 -4.93 -3.36 -3.04
CA ILE A 8 -5.30 -2.00 -2.64
C ILE A 8 -5.01 -1.89 -1.16
N ALA A 9 -3.94 -1.19 -0.83
CA ALA A 9 -3.53 -0.98 0.57
C ALA A 9 -3.84 0.46 0.94
N SER A 10 -4.80 0.64 1.83
CA SER A 10 -5.38 1.93 2.16
C SER A 10 -4.96 2.36 3.56
N PHE A 11 -4.69 3.65 3.74
CA PHE A 11 -4.16 4.18 5.00
C PHE A 11 -4.81 5.50 5.37
N GLU A 12 -5.03 5.66 6.68
CA GLU A 12 -5.39 6.94 7.28
C GLU A 12 -4.29 7.31 8.27
N ALA A 13 -3.76 8.53 8.14
CA ALA A 13 -2.74 9.03 9.06
C ALA A 13 -3.35 9.52 10.35
N LYS A 14 -2.56 9.51 11.42
CA LYS A 14 -2.92 10.23 12.62
C LYS A 14 -3.00 11.72 12.31
N GLU A 15 -3.76 12.47 13.11
CA GLU A 15 -4.01 13.88 12.89
C GLU A 15 -2.72 14.65 12.65
N GLY A 16 -2.71 15.42 11.56
CA GLY A 16 -1.55 16.26 11.20
C GLY A 16 -0.39 15.54 10.54
N LEU A 17 -0.49 14.22 10.31
CA LEU A 17 0.63 13.42 9.80
C LEU A 17 0.44 12.90 8.37
N ASN A 18 -0.50 13.47 7.60
CA ASN A 18 -0.76 13.00 6.24
C ASN A 18 0.47 13.07 5.33
N GLU A 19 1.18 14.21 5.36
CA GLU A 19 2.36 14.37 4.49
C GLU A 19 3.50 13.45 4.92
N GLU A 20 3.73 13.32 6.20
CA GLU A 20 4.76 12.44 6.74
C GLU A 20 4.48 10.99 6.38
N LEU A 21 3.21 10.56 6.52
CA LEU A 21 2.84 9.20 6.16
C LEU A 21 2.99 8.97 4.66
N PHE A 22 2.51 9.91 3.84
CA PHE A 22 2.63 9.77 2.39
C PHE A 22 4.08 9.60 1.97
N LYS A 23 4.98 10.42 2.50
CA LYS A 23 6.42 10.33 2.20
C LYS A 23 7.02 9.03 2.69
N ALA A 24 6.62 8.57 3.87
CA ALA A 24 7.11 7.30 4.40
C ALA A 24 6.69 6.13 3.50
N LEU A 25 5.42 6.11 3.07
CA LEU A 25 4.94 5.08 2.15
C LEU A 25 5.63 5.18 0.79
N GLN A 26 5.80 6.39 0.28
CA GLN A 26 6.46 6.61 -0.99
C GLN A 26 7.91 6.12 -0.97
N SER A 27 8.56 6.19 0.18
CA SER A 27 9.94 5.72 0.33
C SER A 27 10.09 4.21 0.10
N LEU A 28 9.00 3.46 0.15
CA LEU A 28 9.03 2.02 -0.11
C LEU A 28 9.06 1.69 -1.62
N GLU A 29 8.68 2.65 -2.47
CA GLU A 29 8.52 2.39 -3.91
C GLU A 29 9.79 1.93 -4.61
N PRO A 30 10.93 2.62 -4.46
CA PRO A 30 12.12 2.24 -5.23
C PRO A 30 12.58 0.80 -4.98
N GLN A 31 12.53 0.36 -3.75
CA GLN A 31 12.95 -0.99 -3.39
C GLN A 31 11.92 -2.04 -3.81
N THR A 32 10.64 -1.73 -3.62
CA THR A 32 9.56 -2.66 -3.95
C THR A 32 9.45 -2.90 -5.45
N ILE A 33 9.63 -1.86 -6.26
CA ILE A 33 9.56 -1.97 -7.72
C ILE A 33 10.62 -2.95 -8.25
N ARG A 34 11.73 -3.11 -7.53
CA ARG A 34 12.80 -4.04 -7.92
C ARG A 34 12.54 -5.49 -7.52
N GLU A 35 11.50 -5.76 -6.75
CA GLU A 35 11.17 -7.14 -6.37
C GLU A 35 10.67 -7.91 -7.57
N ASP A 36 11.07 -9.19 -7.65
CA ASP A 36 10.60 -10.06 -8.71
C ASP A 36 9.09 -10.18 -8.68
N GLY A 37 8.47 -9.98 -9.84
CA GLY A 37 7.02 -10.09 -9.97
C GLY A 37 6.25 -8.83 -9.61
N CYS A 38 6.92 -7.75 -9.23
CA CYS A 38 6.25 -6.47 -9.02
C CYS A 38 6.01 -5.79 -10.36
N ILE A 39 4.75 -5.64 -10.74
CA ILE A 39 4.37 -4.97 -11.98
C ILE A 39 4.12 -3.49 -11.74
N GLN A 40 3.45 -3.17 -10.65
CA GLN A 40 3.13 -1.81 -10.28
C GLN A 40 3.14 -1.67 -8.76
N TYR A 41 3.66 -0.56 -8.28
CA TYR A 41 3.64 -0.26 -6.85
C TYR A 41 3.71 1.26 -6.69
N ILE A 42 2.56 1.89 -6.51
CA ILE A 42 2.49 3.35 -6.47
C ILE A 42 1.52 3.81 -5.38
N VAL A 43 1.99 4.73 -4.55
CA VAL A 43 1.15 5.37 -3.54
C VAL A 43 0.48 6.59 -4.14
N THR A 44 -0.79 6.77 -3.81
CA THR A 44 -1.63 7.83 -4.36
C THR A 44 -2.40 8.50 -3.24
N LYS A 45 -2.90 9.70 -3.53
CA LYS A 45 -3.77 10.46 -2.62
C LYS A 45 -5.17 10.52 -3.20
N HIS A 46 -6.17 10.36 -2.35
CA HIS A 46 -7.56 10.52 -2.75
C HIS A 46 -7.82 11.96 -3.20
N ILE A 47 -8.51 12.11 -4.31
CA ILE A 47 -8.98 13.42 -4.76
C ILE A 47 -10.49 13.36 -4.95
N THR A 48 -11.15 14.50 -4.90
CA THR A 48 -12.59 14.58 -5.17
C THR A 48 -12.82 14.70 -6.67
N HIS A 49 -13.91 14.07 -7.13
CA HIS A 49 -14.31 14.14 -8.54
C HIS A 49 -15.83 13.96 -8.63
N PRO A 50 -16.53 14.74 -9.49
CA PRO A 50 -17.99 14.66 -9.58
C PRO A 50 -18.50 13.27 -9.96
N ASN A 51 -17.74 12.51 -10.75
CA ASN A 51 -18.15 11.17 -11.20
C ASN A 51 -17.63 10.05 -10.30
N ALA A 52 -16.95 10.40 -9.21
CA ALA A 52 -16.36 9.41 -8.30
C ALA A 52 -16.63 9.84 -6.86
N THR A 53 -17.87 9.62 -6.43
CA THR A 53 -18.39 10.12 -5.15
C THR A 53 -18.22 9.13 -4.01
N GLY A 54 -17.59 7.98 -4.27
CA GLY A 54 -17.38 6.96 -3.24
C GLY A 54 -16.44 7.46 -2.14
N LYS A 55 -16.57 6.83 -0.97
CA LYS A 55 -15.70 7.11 0.15
C LYS A 55 -14.48 6.21 0.11
N SER A 56 -13.33 6.75 0.49
CA SER A 56 -12.08 6.01 0.50
C SER A 56 -11.19 6.52 1.62
N PHE A 57 -10.15 5.74 1.90
CA PHE A 57 -9.06 6.23 2.75
C PHE A 57 -8.30 7.33 2.00
N PRO A 58 -7.69 8.28 2.73
CA PRO A 58 -6.97 9.39 2.07
C PRO A 58 -5.73 8.99 1.26
N ILE A 59 -5.07 7.91 1.64
CA ILE A 59 -3.83 7.46 1.00
C ILE A 59 -3.98 6.00 0.62
N VAL A 60 -3.67 5.66 -0.63
CA VAL A 60 -3.87 4.31 -1.14
C VAL A 60 -2.71 3.89 -2.03
N PHE A 61 -2.13 2.71 -1.72
CA PHE A 61 -1.22 2.03 -2.64
C PHE A 61 -2.02 1.26 -3.67
N ASN A 62 -1.65 1.42 -4.92
CA ASN A 62 -2.16 0.63 -6.03
C ASN A 62 -1.06 -0.31 -6.48
N GLU A 63 -1.23 -1.60 -6.25
CA GLU A 63 -0.21 -2.60 -6.50
C GLU A 63 -0.68 -3.65 -7.47
N ILE A 64 0.20 -4.08 -8.36
CA ILE A 64 -0.07 -5.21 -9.25
C ILE A 64 1.13 -6.14 -9.16
N TRP A 65 0.85 -7.42 -8.91
CA TRP A 65 1.86 -8.47 -8.78
C TRP A 65 1.58 -9.56 -9.80
N GLU A 66 2.64 -10.14 -10.37
CA GLU A 66 2.48 -11.12 -11.43
C GLU A 66 1.85 -12.43 -10.93
N SER A 67 1.92 -12.71 -9.63
CA SER A 67 1.38 -13.94 -9.05
C SER A 67 1.11 -13.76 -7.56
N LYS A 68 0.34 -14.69 -7.01
CA LYS A 68 0.10 -14.76 -5.58
C LYS A 68 1.39 -14.96 -4.81
N GLU A 69 2.29 -15.79 -5.35
CA GLU A 69 3.58 -16.09 -4.73
C GLU A 69 4.45 -14.83 -4.64
N ALA A 70 4.48 -14.02 -5.70
CA ALA A 70 5.24 -12.78 -5.70
C ALA A 70 4.73 -11.82 -4.63
N PHE A 71 3.41 -11.70 -4.50
CA PHE A 71 2.80 -10.86 -3.48
C PHE A 71 3.13 -11.37 -2.07
N GLU A 72 3.06 -12.68 -1.85
CA GLU A 72 3.37 -13.28 -0.56
C GLU A 72 4.83 -13.05 -0.17
N LEU A 73 5.75 -13.17 -1.12
CA LEU A 73 7.16 -12.88 -0.87
C LEU A 73 7.36 -11.43 -0.48
N HIS A 74 6.66 -10.50 -1.15
CA HIS A 74 6.70 -9.09 -0.80
C HIS A 74 6.25 -8.87 0.65
N CYS A 75 5.13 -9.46 1.04
CA CYS A 75 4.58 -9.30 2.40
C CYS A 75 5.52 -9.80 3.48
N ASN A 76 6.43 -10.71 3.14
CA ASN A 76 7.37 -11.29 4.09
C ASN A 76 8.75 -10.65 4.06
N LYS A 77 8.97 -9.63 3.23
CA LYS A 77 10.24 -8.91 3.23
C LYS A 77 10.46 -8.22 4.57
N PRO A 78 11.66 -8.31 5.14
CA PRO A 78 11.93 -7.66 6.43
C PRO A 78 11.59 -6.18 6.45
N TYR A 79 11.91 -5.44 5.39
CA TYR A 79 11.66 -4.00 5.38
C TYR A 79 10.17 -3.67 5.35
N ILE A 80 9.34 -4.54 4.77
CA ILE A 80 7.89 -4.36 4.76
C ILE A 80 7.31 -4.64 6.14
N LYS A 81 7.73 -5.75 6.75
CA LYS A 81 7.29 -6.10 8.11
C LYS A 81 7.70 -5.03 9.12
N GLU A 82 8.92 -4.52 8.99
CA GLU A 82 9.43 -3.45 9.84
C GLU A 82 8.60 -2.18 9.71
N PHE A 83 8.27 -1.82 8.46
CA PHE A 83 7.46 -0.63 8.19
C PHE A 83 6.10 -0.73 8.87
N PHE A 84 5.40 -1.86 8.68
CA PHE A 84 4.08 -2.05 9.28
C PHE A 84 4.15 -2.07 10.80
N HIS A 85 5.18 -2.71 11.38
CA HIS A 85 5.35 -2.70 12.81
C HIS A 85 5.56 -1.28 13.33
N LYS A 86 6.45 -0.54 12.69
CA LYS A 86 6.81 0.82 13.12
C LYS A 86 5.63 1.78 13.03
N HIS A 87 4.84 1.72 11.95
CA HIS A 87 3.83 2.74 11.69
C HIS A 87 2.40 2.31 12.00
N CYS A 88 2.11 1.02 12.01
CA CYS A 88 0.75 0.53 12.25
C CYS A 88 0.56 -0.10 13.62
N VAL A 89 1.64 -0.52 14.28
CA VAL A 89 1.58 -1.23 15.57
C VAL A 89 2.09 -0.35 16.72
N LEU A 90 3.25 0.27 16.54
CA LEU A 90 3.85 1.09 17.61
C LEU A 90 3.07 2.40 17.78
N GLU A 91 3.02 2.87 19.03
CA GLU A 91 2.25 4.06 19.41
C GLU A 91 2.69 5.33 18.69
N ASP A 92 3.98 5.46 18.40
CA ASP A 92 4.53 6.64 17.73
C ASP A 92 4.54 6.54 16.20
N GLY A 93 3.92 5.48 15.65
CA GLY A 93 3.77 5.35 14.21
C GLY A 93 2.81 6.38 13.63
N PHE A 94 2.84 6.54 12.31
CA PHE A 94 2.05 7.55 11.61
C PHE A 94 0.62 7.11 11.27
N VAL A 95 0.33 5.81 11.32
CA VAL A 95 -0.92 5.25 10.82
C VAL A 95 -1.95 5.17 11.93
N LYS A 96 -3.12 5.78 11.69
CA LYS A 96 -4.28 5.67 12.57
C LYS A 96 -5.11 4.43 12.24
N ASP A 97 -5.31 4.16 10.95
CA ASP A 97 -6.11 3.04 10.48
C ASP A 97 -5.62 2.62 9.11
N PHE A 98 -5.79 1.34 8.79
CA PHE A 98 -5.40 0.83 7.48
C PHE A 98 -6.29 -0.35 7.09
N ASN A 99 -6.34 -0.61 5.78
CA ASN A 99 -7.12 -1.70 5.22
C ASN A 99 -6.42 -2.22 3.97
N VAL A 100 -6.16 -3.51 3.92
CA VAL A 100 -5.48 -4.12 2.78
C VAL A 100 -6.39 -5.19 2.16
N CYS A 101 -6.66 -5.03 0.87
CA CYS A 101 -7.50 -5.96 0.12
C CYS A 101 -6.77 -6.40 -1.13
N VAL A 102 -6.96 -7.66 -1.51
CA VAL A 102 -6.38 -8.20 -2.73
C VAL A 102 -7.47 -8.73 -3.64
N TYR A 103 -7.26 -8.59 -4.94
CA TYR A 103 -8.19 -8.98 -5.98
C TYR A 103 -7.44 -9.78 -7.05
N SER A 104 -8.14 -10.66 -7.73
CA SER A 104 -7.58 -11.43 -8.84
C SER A 104 -8.39 -11.14 -10.10
N ASP A 105 -7.73 -11.26 -11.26
CA ASP A 105 -8.41 -11.10 -12.54
C ASP A 105 -8.90 -12.42 -13.11
N GLU A 106 -8.93 -13.46 -12.30
CA GLU A 106 -9.51 -14.74 -12.66
C GLU A 106 -10.52 -15.23 -11.64
#